data_0f64a494de5229f4a786d61f50a62444
#
_entry.id   0f64a494de5229f4a786d61f50a62444
#
_cell.length_a   1.000
_cell.length_b   1.000
_cell.length_c   1.000
_cell.angle_alpha   90.00
_cell.angle_beta   90.00
_cell.angle_gamma   90.00
#
_symmetry.space_group_name_H-M   'P 1'
#
loop_
_entity.id
_entity.type
_entity.pdbx_description
1 polymer ?
#
loop_
_entity_poly.entity_id
_entity_poly.type
_entity_poly.pdbx_seq_one_letter_code
_entity_poly.pdbx_strand_id
1 'polypeptide(L)'
;LGLKEGEVLFIDEIHRLNKLTEELLYSAMEDFRLDLTMGANRGARCRTINLPRFTLIGATTKLASISAPLRDRFGISQKIEFYTNDELKQIIVNFAKFINLNLDDEASYDLSKISRGTPRIALRLLRRVRDYAQVINKTNVISTNLVKKALNSYQIDGNGLDSLDRQYLSFLNLNK
;
A
#
# COMPACT_ATOMS: atom_id res chain seq x y z
N LEU A 1 23.14 11.81 -7.32
CA LEU A 1 22.41 11.23 -6.19
C LEU A 1 22.14 12.36 -5.20
N GLY A 2 20.87 12.68 -4.93
CA GLY A 2 20.49 13.78 -4.04
C GLY A 2 20.34 13.37 -2.57
N LEU A 3 20.81 12.18 -2.18
CA LEU A 3 20.69 11.66 -0.82
C LEU A 3 21.64 12.43 0.13
N LYS A 4 21.12 12.89 1.26
CA LYS A 4 21.86 13.63 2.29
C LYS A 4 22.03 12.79 3.56
N GLU A 5 22.92 13.24 4.43
CA GLU A 5 23.15 12.60 5.74
C GLU A 5 21.87 12.53 6.56
N GLY A 6 21.57 11.33 7.08
CA GLY A 6 20.40 11.07 7.92
C GLY A 6 19.07 10.93 7.18
N GLU A 7 19.05 11.02 5.84
CA GLU A 7 17.83 10.82 5.08
C GLU A 7 17.37 9.36 5.04
N VAL A 8 16.10 9.15 4.69
CA VAL A 8 15.48 7.84 4.54
C VAL A 8 15.30 7.53 3.06
N LEU A 9 15.85 6.40 2.61
CA LEU A 9 15.56 5.82 1.30
C LEU A 9 14.48 4.75 1.46
N PHE A 10 13.30 5.00 0.88
CA PHE A 10 12.20 4.04 0.88
C PHE A 10 12.12 3.34 -0.48
N ILE A 11 12.13 1.99 -0.46
CA ILE A 11 11.96 1.17 -1.66
C ILE A 11 10.70 0.32 -1.50
N ASP A 12 9.67 0.67 -2.28
CA ASP A 12 8.44 -0.12 -2.35
C ASP A 12 8.63 -1.33 -3.28
N GLU A 13 7.98 -2.46 -2.92
CA GLU A 13 8.07 -3.73 -3.65
C GLU A 13 9.53 -4.16 -3.92
N ILE A 14 10.38 -4.06 -2.90
CA ILE A 14 11.84 -4.30 -2.99
C ILE A 14 12.18 -5.67 -3.59
N HIS A 15 11.28 -6.66 -3.53
CA HIS A 15 11.44 -7.96 -4.17
C HIS A 15 11.49 -7.91 -5.71
N ARG A 16 11.18 -6.75 -6.33
CA ARG A 16 11.23 -6.56 -7.78
C ARG A 16 12.56 -6.04 -8.27
N LEU A 17 13.50 -5.78 -7.40
CA LEU A 17 14.85 -5.37 -7.80
C LEU A 17 15.49 -6.48 -8.63
N ASN A 18 16.19 -6.08 -9.69
CA ASN A 18 17.03 -7.02 -10.41
C ASN A 18 18.31 -7.31 -9.60
N LYS A 19 18.95 -8.44 -9.90
CA LYS A 19 20.10 -8.92 -9.13
C LYS A 19 21.26 -7.90 -9.06
N LEU A 20 21.53 -7.20 -10.16
CA LEU A 20 22.60 -6.19 -10.20
C LEU A 20 22.30 -5.02 -9.25
N THR A 21 21.06 -4.53 -9.23
CA THR A 21 20.64 -3.44 -8.33
C THR A 21 20.65 -3.90 -6.87
N GLU A 22 20.30 -5.15 -6.63
CA GLU A 22 20.34 -5.75 -5.30
C GLU A 22 21.78 -5.84 -4.78
N GLU A 23 22.75 -6.26 -5.62
CA GLU A 23 24.17 -6.31 -5.29
C GLU A 23 24.74 -4.91 -4.98
N LEU A 24 24.31 -3.86 -5.69
CA LEU A 24 24.68 -2.48 -5.38
C LEU A 24 24.16 -2.03 -4.01
N LEU A 25 22.96 -2.49 -3.61
CA LEU A 25 22.40 -2.19 -2.29
C LEU A 25 23.23 -2.83 -1.16
N TYR A 26 23.86 -3.99 -1.36
CA TYR A 26 24.68 -4.61 -0.34
C TYR A 26 25.80 -3.67 0.10
N SER A 27 26.58 -3.15 -0.86
CA SER A 27 27.68 -2.20 -0.56
C SER A 27 27.14 -0.87 -0.01
N ALA A 28 25.97 -0.43 -0.48
CA ALA A 28 25.32 0.78 0.03
C ALA A 28 24.88 0.66 1.49
N MET A 29 24.39 -0.52 1.89
CA MET A 29 23.92 -0.77 3.27
C MET A 29 25.06 -1.02 4.25
N GLU A 30 26.13 -1.69 3.82
CA GLU A 30 27.25 -2.07 4.70
C GLU A 30 28.30 -0.96 4.79
N ASP A 31 28.72 -0.45 3.63
CA ASP A 31 29.90 0.41 3.52
C ASP A 31 29.57 1.86 3.14
N PHE A 32 28.29 2.20 2.96
CA PHE A 32 27.85 3.51 2.47
C PHE A 32 28.58 3.94 1.19
N ARG A 33 28.73 3.01 0.24
CA ARG A 33 29.36 3.26 -1.07
C ARG A 33 28.63 2.50 -2.18
N LEU A 34 28.80 2.98 -3.41
CA LEU A 34 28.39 2.28 -4.62
C LEU A 34 29.60 2.03 -5.51
N ASP A 35 29.83 0.78 -5.86
CA ASP A 35 30.88 0.39 -6.80
C ASP A 35 30.26 0.16 -8.19
N LEU A 36 30.42 1.15 -9.06
CA LEU A 36 29.86 1.12 -10.41
C LEU A 36 30.91 0.68 -11.42
N THR A 37 30.67 -0.44 -12.10
CA THR A 37 31.51 -0.87 -13.23
C THR A 37 31.02 -0.20 -14.51
N MET A 38 31.85 0.68 -15.07
CA MET A 38 31.56 1.39 -16.31
C MET A 38 32.35 0.78 -17.47
N GLY A 39 31.66 0.40 -18.53
CA GLY A 39 32.22 -0.19 -19.76
C GLY A 39 32.08 -1.70 -19.86
N ALA A 40 32.05 -2.20 -21.11
CA ALA A 40 32.08 -3.63 -21.41
C ALA A 40 33.48 -4.01 -21.92
N ASN A 41 33.97 -5.20 -21.58
CA ASN A 41 35.26 -5.77 -21.96
C ASN A 41 36.50 -5.22 -21.23
N ARG A 42 37.69 -5.54 -21.75
CA ARG A 42 39.03 -5.32 -21.14
C ARG A 42 39.39 -3.88 -20.70
N GLY A 43 38.43 -2.92 -20.85
CA GLY A 43 38.58 -1.53 -20.42
C GLY A 43 37.59 -1.11 -19.34
N ALA A 44 36.93 -2.04 -18.68
CA ALA A 44 35.99 -1.73 -17.60
C ALA A 44 36.69 -0.99 -16.45
N ARG A 45 36.20 0.21 -16.11
CA ARG A 45 36.67 1.00 -14.97
C ARG A 45 35.64 0.88 -13.84
N CYS A 46 36.13 0.54 -12.66
CA CYS A 46 35.32 0.62 -11.45
C CYS A 46 35.38 2.05 -10.90
N ARG A 47 34.26 2.64 -10.62
CA ARG A 47 34.12 3.94 -9.97
C ARG A 47 33.37 3.77 -8.67
N THR A 48 34.05 4.01 -7.55
CA THR A 48 33.42 4.04 -6.23
C THR A 48 32.84 5.42 -5.96
N ILE A 49 31.58 5.47 -5.54
CA ILE A 49 30.87 6.67 -5.11
C ILE A 49 30.54 6.50 -3.63
N ASN A 50 31.07 7.37 -2.79
CA ASN A 50 30.70 7.38 -1.37
C ASN A 50 29.29 7.95 -1.19
N LEU A 51 28.53 7.31 -0.32
CA LEU A 51 27.19 7.73 0.07
C LEU A 51 27.23 8.35 1.48
N PRO A 52 26.37 9.34 1.77
CA PRO A 52 26.15 9.75 3.14
C PRO A 52 25.48 8.62 3.93
N ARG A 53 25.54 8.67 5.26
CA ARG A 53 24.78 7.73 6.09
C ARG A 53 23.29 7.95 5.91
N PHE A 54 22.55 6.89 5.65
CA PHE A 54 21.10 6.92 5.42
C PHE A 54 20.44 5.71 6.05
N THR A 55 19.13 5.77 6.20
CA THR A 55 18.30 4.63 6.62
C THR A 55 17.60 4.05 5.42
N LEU A 56 17.73 2.74 5.19
CA LEU A 56 16.99 2.03 4.15
C LEU A 56 15.73 1.41 4.74
N ILE A 57 14.59 1.69 4.13
CA ILE A 57 13.31 1.03 4.43
C ILE A 57 12.85 0.31 3.17
N GLY A 58 12.73 -1.01 3.24
CA GLY A 58 12.16 -1.84 2.16
C GLY A 58 10.76 -2.32 2.51
N ALA A 59 9.81 -2.17 1.59
CA ALA A 59 8.49 -2.76 1.71
C ALA A 59 8.31 -3.88 0.68
N THR A 60 7.60 -4.94 1.05
CA THR A 60 7.33 -6.06 0.16
C THR A 60 6.04 -6.77 0.51
N THR A 61 5.33 -7.25 -0.50
CA THR A 61 4.21 -8.20 -0.36
C THR A 61 4.68 -9.66 -0.44
N LYS A 62 5.95 -9.90 -0.78
CA LYS A 62 6.52 -11.25 -1.02
C LYS A 62 7.87 -11.42 -0.34
N LEU A 63 7.86 -11.55 0.99
CA LEU A 63 9.09 -11.71 1.78
C LEU A 63 9.96 -12.88 1.29
N ALA A 64 9.35 -14.01 0.91
CA ALA A 64 10.06 -15.19 0.40
C ALA A 64 10.77 -14.95 -0.95
N SER A 65 10.42 -13.89 -1.68
CA SER A 65 11.05 -13.53 -2.95
C SER A 65 12.25 -12.59 -2.79
N ILE A 66 12.55 -12.14 -1.57
CA ILE A 66 13.76 -11.39 -1.26
C ILE A 66 14.89 -12.40 -1.04
N SER A 67 16.04 -12.15 -1.64
CA SER A 67 17.22 -13.01 -1.45
C SER A 67 17.66 -13.05 0.03
N ALA A 68 18.19 -14.17 0.46
CA ALA A 68 18.70 -14.28 1.83
C ALA A 68 19.77 -13.23 2.14
N PRO A 69 20.75 -12.96 1.25
CA PRO A 69 21.75 -11.93 1.50
C PRO A 69 21.18 -10.52 1.70
N LEU A 70 20.13 -10.14 0.95
CA LEU A 70 19.48 -8.85 1.14
C LEU A 70 18.70 -8.80 2.44
N ARG A 71 17.92 -9.84 2.73
CA ARG A 71 17.11 -9.92 3.94
C ARG A 71 17.95 -9.86 5.22
N ASP A 72 19.10 -10.55 5.23
CA ASP A 72 19.98 -10.64 6.39
C ASP A 72 20.67 -9.29 6.73
N ARG A 73 20.68 -8.35 5.75
CA ARG A 73 21.21 -6.99 5.94
C ARG A 73 20.20 -6.04 6.58
N PHE A 74 18.91 -6.38 6.60
CA PHE A 74 17.92 -5.62 7.36
C PHE A 74 17.96 -6.03 8.83
N GLY A 75 18.30 -5.08 9.70
CA GLY A 75 18.36 -5.32 11.15
C GLY A 75 16.98 -5.48 11.80
N ILE A 76 15.91 -5.00 11.14
CA ILE A 76 14.55 -5.03 11.65
C ILE A 76 13.62 -5.53 10.53
N SER A 77 12.81 -6.54 10.86
CA SER A 77 11.74 -7.02 9.97
C SER A 77 10.42 -6.99 10.72
N GLN A 78 9.44 -6.29 10.16
CA GLN A 78 8.11 -6.13 10.74
C GLN A 78 7.04 -6.61 9.78
N LYS A 79 6.11 -7.43 10.27
CA LYS A 79 4.91 -7.82 9.53
C LYS A 79 3.81 -6.80 9.82
N ILE A 80 3.26 -6.22 8.77
CA ILE A 80 2.10 -5.32 8.89
C ILE A 80 0.83 -6.17 8.92
N GLU A 81 0.09 -6.05 10.01
CA GLU A 81 -1.20 -6.73 10.18
C GLU A 81 -2.34 -5.92 9.54
N PHE A 82 -3.48 -6.60 9.33
CA PHE A 82 -4.70 -5.91 8.91
C PHE A 82 -5.21 -5.01 10.05
N TYR A 83 -5.78 -3.87 9.66
CA TYR A 83 -6.42 -2.96 10.60
C TYR A 83 -7.71 -3.54 11.13
N THR A 84 -8.01 -3.25 12.39
CA THR A 84 -9.32 -3.48 13.00
C THR A 84 -10.39 -2.54 12.42
N ASN A 85 -11.65 -2.86 12.62
CA ASN A 85 -12.75 -1.99 12.16
C ASN A 85 -12.70 -0.61 12.83
N ASP A 86 -12.31 -0.53 14.09
CA ASP A 86 -12.24 0.73 14.84
C ASP A 86 -11.09 1.61 14.32
N GLU A 87 -9.94 1.04 14.04
CA GLU A 87 -8.81 1.77 13.42
C GLU A 87 -9.17 2.25 12.01
N LEU A 88 -9.81 1.42 11.20
CA LEU A 88 -10.29 1.83 9.87
C LEU A 88 -11.34 2.92 9.97
N LYS A 89 -12.26 2.85 10.93
CA LYS A 89 -13.24 3.91 11.20
C LYS A 89 -12.53 5.24 11.47
N GLN A 90 -11.50 5.25 12.33
CA GLN A 90 -10.73 6.46 12.61
C GLN A 90 -10.06 7.02 11.35
N ILE A 91 -9.45 6.15 10.52
CA ILE A 91 -8.83 6.55 9.26
C ILE A 91 -9.89 7.17 8.32
N ILE A 92 -11.06 6.56 8.19
CA ILE A 92 -12.16 7.04 7.36
C ILE A 92 -12.64 8.42 7.84
N VAL A 93 -12.87 8.59 9.15
CA VAL A 93 -13.33 9.85 9.74
C VAL A 93 -12.30 10.96 9.55
N ASN A 94 -11.02 10.68 9.79
CA ASN A 94 -9.96 11.66 9.60
C ASN A 94 -9.84 12.09 8.13
N PHE A 95 -9.95 11.15 7.20
CA PHE A 95 -9.90 11.47 5.78
C PHE A 95 -11.18 12.21 5.33
N ALA A 96 -12.35 11.87 5.84
CA ALA A 96 -13.60 12.60 5.56
C ALA A 96 -13.48 14.07 5.97
N LYS A 97 -12.93 14.35 7.17
CA LYS A 97 -12.63 15.71 7.63
C LYS A 97 -11.66 16.44 6.68
N PHE A 98 -10.58 15.77 6.27
CA PHE A 98 -9.58 16.33 5.37
C PHE A 98 -10.17 16.77 4.02
N ILE A 99 -11.18 16.03 3.50
CA ILE A 99 -11.86 16.36 2.25
C ILE A 99 -13.17 17.15 2.45
N ASN A 100 -13.41 17.71 3.65
CA ASN A 100 -14.61 18.48 4.01
C ASN A 100 -15.92 17.75 3.75
N LEU A 101 -15.99 16.48 4.15
CA LEU A 101 -17.13 15.60 3.99
C LEU A 101 -17.81 15.35 5.34
N ASN A 102 -19.11 15.59 5.45
CA ASN A 102 -19.89 15.24 6.64
C ASN A 102 -20.26 13.76 6.58
N LEU A 103 -19.74 12.99 7.50
CA LEU A 103 -19.92 11.54 7.55
C LEU A 103 -20.52 11.14 8.89
N ASP A 104 -21.68 10.48 8.85
CA ASP A 104 -22.30 9.94 10.05
C ASP A 104 -21.43 8.83 10.68
N ASP A 105 -21.50 8.71 12.00
CA ASP A 105 -20.72 7.76 12.76
C ASP A 105 -20.99 6.30 12.34
N GLU A 106 -22.26 5.93 12.19
CA GLU A 106 -22.67 4.61 11.70
C GLU A 106 -22.20 4.35 10.27
N ALA A 107 -22.29 5.37 9.39
CA ALA A 107 -21.82 5.26 8.01
C ALA A 107 -20.30 4.99 7.94
N SER A 108 -19.53 5.64 8.82
CA SER A 108 -18.08 5.39 8.94
C SER A 108 -17.78 3.95 9.39
N TYR A 109 -18.56 3.43 10.33
CA TYR A 109 -18.41 2.06 10.82
C TYR A 109 -18.84 1.03 9.76
N ASP A 110 -19.93 1.26 9.04
CA ASP A 110 -20.34 0.38 7.94
C ASP A 110 -19.27 0.30 6.85
N LEU A 111 -18.66 1.45 6.47
CA LEU A 111 -17.55 1.48 5.53
C LEU A 111 -16.32 0.73 6.05
N SER A 112 -16.02 0.80 7.34
CA SER A 112 -14.88 0.10 7.93
C SER A 112 -15.03 -1.41 7.83
N LYS A 113 -16.22 -1.95 8.12
CA LYS A 113 -16.52 -3.40 8.04
C LYS A 113 -16.25 -3.98 6.66
N ILE A 114 -16.74 -3.31 5.62
CA ILE A 114 -16.62 -3.77 4.23
C ILE A 114 -15.23 -3.53 3.63
N SER A 115 -14.34 -2.86 4.37
CA SER A 115 -12.98 -2.51 3.92
C SER A 115 -11.95 -3.61 4.10
N ARG A 116 -12.35 -4.76 4.65
CA ARG A 116 -11.53 -5.97 4.78
C ARG A 116 -10.14 -5.69 5.39
N GLY A 117 -10.08 -4.90 6.47
CA GLY A 117 -8.83 -4.58 7.16
C GLY A 117 -7.85 -3.68 6.40
N THR A 118 -8.24 -3.09 5.26
CA THR A 118 -7.32 -2.40 4.36
C THR A 118 -7.67 -0.91 4.19
N PRO A 119 -6.81 0.04 4.64
CA PRO A 119 -7.04 1.47 4.49
C PRO A 119 -7.25 1.93 3.04
N ARG A 120 -6.50 1.37 2.10
CA ARG A 120 -6.65 1.70 0.66
C ARG A 120 -8.06 1.39 0.15
N ILE A 121 -8.65 0.27 0.58
CA ILE A 121 -10.03 -0.11 0.22
C ILE A 121 -11.00 0.86 0.90
N ALA A 122 -10.83 1.13 2.20
CA ALA A 122 -11.67 2.04 2.97
C ALA A 122 -11.77 3.43 2.32
N LEU A 123 -10.64 4.03 2.01
CA LEU A 123 -10.59 5.35 1.39
C LEU A 123 -11.11 5.35 -0.05
N ARG A 124 -10.93 4.27 -0.79
CA ARG A 124 -11.51 4.11 -2.13
C ARG A 124 -13.04 4.03 -2.07
N LEU A 125 -13.58 3.27 -1.13
CA LEU A 125 -15.03 3.17 -0.92
C LEU A 125 -15.62 4.52 -0.49
N LEU A 126 -14.99 5.21 0.45
CA LEU A 126 -15.44 6.53 0.89
C LEU A 126 -15.49 7.53 -0.28
N ARG A 127 -14.47 7.56 -1.14
CA ARG A 127 -14.47 8.42 -2.33
C ARG A 127 -15.61 8.09 -3.27
N ARG A 128 -15.87 6.82 -3.53
CA ARG A 128 -16.99 6.39 -4.39
C ARG A 128 -18.34 6.79 -3.80
N VAL A 129 -18.53 6.62 -2.50
CA VAL A 129 -19.76 7.04 -1.81
C VAL A 129 -19.93 8.55 -1.86
N ARG A 130 -18.84 9.32 -1.67
CA ARG A 130 -18.85 10.78 -1.86
C ARG A 130 -19.28 11.16 -3.27
N ASP A 131 -18.68 10.56 -4.29
CA ASP A 131 -18.98 10.88 -5.69
C ASP A 131 -20.46 10.57 -6.01
N TYR A 132 -20.99 9.45 -5.52
CA TYR A 132 -22.41 9.13 -5.61
C TYR A 132 -23.27 10.17 -4.89
N ALA A 133 -22.91 10.58 -3.68
CA ALA A 133 -23.64 11.59 -2.91
C ALA A 133 -23.68 12.94 -3.63
N GLN A 134 -22.56 13.38 -4.16
CA GLN A 134 -22.46 14.68 -4.85
C GLN A 134 -23.16 14.69 -6.19
N VAL A 135 -23.08 13.63 -6.97
CA VAL A 135 -23.66 13.56 -8.33
C VAL A 135 -25.14 13.27 -8.30
N ILE A 136 -25.55 12.28 -7.54
CA ILE A 136 -26.97 11.80 -7.54
C ILE A 136 -27.82 12.57 -6.53
N ASN A 137 -27.31 12.77 -5.31
CA ASN A 137 -28.08 13.39 -4.23
C ASN A 137 -27.75 14.88 -4.02
N LYS A 138 -26.74 15.43 -4.70
CA LYS A 138 -26.27 16.83 -4.59
C LYS A 138 -26.02 17.26 -3.13
N THR A 139 -25.44 16.36 -2.34
CA THR A 139 -25.17 16.56 -0.91
C THR A 139 -23.73 16.19 -0.56
N ASN A 140 -23.20 16.84 0.49
CA ASN A 140 -21.92 16.48 1.11
C ASN A 140 -22.10 15.73 2.44
N VAL A 141 -23.35 15.35 2.77
CA VAL A 141 -23.67 14.59 3.97
C VAL A 141 -23.84 13.12 3.58
N ILE A 142 -23.07 12.25 4.22
CA ILE A 142 -23.12 10.81 3.98
C ILE A 142 -23.71 10.10 5.19
N SER A 143 -24.95 9.67 5.03
CA SER A 143 -25.65 8.82 5.99
C SER A 143 -25.47 7.34 5.65
N THR A 144 -25.76 6.46 6.62
CA THR A 144 -25.79 5.01 6.46
C THR A 144 -26.69 4.57 5.28
N ASN A 145 -27.86 5.17 5.12
CA ASN A 145 -28.76 4.86 4.01
C ASN A 145 -28.13 5.21 2.64
N LEU A 146 -27.42 6.33 2.57
CA LEU A 146 -26.74 6.75 1.35
C LEU A 146 -25.56 5.83 1.03
N VAL A 147 -24.81 5.38 2.03
CA VAL A 147 -23.77 4.36 1.86
C VAL A 147 -24.34 3.10 1.24
N LYS A 148 -25.45 2.56 1.78
CA LYS A 148 -26.11 1.36 1.24
C LYS A 148 -26.55 1.53 -0.21
N LYS A 149 -27.16 2.68 -0.55
CA LYS A 149 -27.58 2.98 -1.94
C LYS A 149 -26.39 3.06 -2.89
N ALA A 150 -25.32 3.73 -2.48
CA ALA A 150 -24.09 3.85 -3.28
C ALA A 150 -23.44 2.49 -3.51
N LEU A 151 -23.29 1.68 -2.46
CA LEU A 151 -22.71 0.34 -2.56
C LEU A 151 -23.51 -0.57 -3.48
N ASN A 152 -24.83 -0.54 -3.38
CA ASN A 152 -25.72 -1.29 -4.27
C ASN A 152 -25.55 -0.86 -5.74
N SER A 153 -25.41 0.45 -6.03
CA SER A 153 -25.18 0.92 -7.38
C SER A 153 -23.84 0.45 -7.96
N TYR A 154 -22.85 0.20 -7.10
CA TYR A 154 -21.55 -0.37 -7.48
C TYR A 154 -21.51 -1.90 -7.37
N GLN A 155 -22.67 -2.55 -7.10
CA GLN A 155 -22.80 -4.00 -6.93
C GLN A 155 -21.87 -4.58 -5.84
N ILE A 156 -21.59 -3.78 -4.79
CA ILE A 156 -20.83 -4.20 -3.62
C ILE A 156 -21.80 -4.63 -2.53
N ASP A 157 -21.63 -5.86 -2.03
CA ASP A 157 -22.50 -6.40 -0.98
C ASP A 157 -22.07 -5.99 0.45
N GLY A 158 -22.80 -6.47 1.46
CA GLY A 158 -22.55 -6.17 2.87
C GLY A 158 -21.22 -6.71 3.41
N ASN A 159 -20.54 -7.60 2.67
CA ASN A 159 -19.20 -8.13 2.99
C ASN A 159 -18.08 -7.41 2.21
N GLY A 160 -18.44 -6.41 1.41
CA GLY A 160 -17.52 -5.68 0.56
C GLY A 160 -17.07 -6.45 -0.69
N LEU A 161 -17.85 -7.46 -1.10
CA LEU A 161 -17.57 -8.27 -2.29
C LEU A 161 -18.25 -7.63 -3.51
N ASP A 162 -17.50 -7.47 -4.59
CA ASP A 162 -18.05 -7.04 -5.87
C ASP A 162 -18.60 -8.24 -6.69
N SER A 163 -19.10 -7.96 -7.90
CA SER A 163 -19.68 -9.00 -8.77
C SER A 163 -18.67 -10.08 -9.16
N LEU A 164 -17.41 -9.71 -9.36
CA LEU A 164 -16.34 -10.64 -9.73
C LEU A 164 -15.94 -11.52 -8.55
N ASP A 165 -15.82 -10.95 -7.35
CA ASP A 165 -15.55 -11.68 -6.12
C ASP A 165 -16.63 -12.77 -5.90
N ARG A 166 -17.91 -12.41 -6.08
CA ARG A 166 -19.04 -13.36 -5.92
C ARG A 166 -19.03 -14.46 -6.98
N GLN A 167 -18.73 -14.14 -8.24
CA GLN A 167 -18.61 -15.14 -9.30
C GLN A 167 -17.49 -16.14 -8.98
N TYR A 168 -16.35 -15.64 -8.53
CA TYR A 168 -15.22 -16.49 -8.14
C TYR A 168 -15.59 -17.44 -6.98
N LEU A 169 -16.22 -16.92 -5.93
CA LEU A 169 -16.70 -17.73 -4.81
C LEU A 169 -17.72 -18.77 -5.23
N SER A 170 -18.65 -18.42 -6.14
CA SER A 170 -19.64 -19.35 -6.69
C SER A 170 -18.95 -20.48 -7.47
N PHE A 171 -17.95 -20.15 -8.27
CA PHE A 171 -17.15 -21.15 -8.99
C PHE A 171 -16.43 -22.13 -8.05
N LEU A 172 -15.83 -21.62 -6.97
CA LEU A 172 -15.17 -22.47 -5.97
C LEU A 172 -16.14 -23.40 -5.24
N ASN A 173 -17.37 -22.96 -4.99
CA ASN A 173 -18.41 -23.78 -4.35
C ASN A 173 -18.98 -24.86 -5.26
N LEU A 174 -18.99 -24.63 -6.58
CA LEU A 174 -19.46 -25.62 -7.56
C LEU A 174 -18.43 -26.73 -7.84
N ASN A 175 -17.16 -26.52 -7.50
CA ASN A 175 -16.05 -27.45 -7.74
C ASN A 175 -15.55 -28.12 -6.45
N LYS A 176 -16.35 -28.12 -5.38
CA LYS A 176 -16.19 -28.96 -4.20
C LYS A 176 -17.03 -30.23 -4.36
#